data_a85815017f3ad2a028637af2cd6ef0e6
#
_entry.id   a85815017f3ad2a028637af2cd6ef0e6
#
_cell.length_a   1.000
_cell.length_b   1.000
_cell.length_c   1.000
_cell.angle_alpha   90.00
_cell.angle_beta   90.00
_cell.angle_gamma   90.00
#
_symmetry.space_group_name_H-M   'P 1'
#
loop_
_entity.id
_entity.type
_entity.pdbx_description
1 polymer ?
#
loop_
_entity_poly.entity_id
_entity_poly.type
_entity_poly.pdbx_seq_one_letter_code
_entity_poly.pdbx_strand_id
1 'polypeptide(L)'
;MNIKNDIKIALASAVFAFGVTSCNDWLNVEMEDAIMENTLFSDDDGYLSALTGCYIRLNENYDNLLTRGGIDVMAQYYHVSPITDHAMYKYVAFQYDQLENENDALWTKQYSNIANLNVILEHVANDNKLSEKYYNYVKGECLALRAFLHFDLMRIYGPIYSAETADKETIPYQETASKEIQPLLPAKEVMEKIIRDLEEASRLLETDRVREDGPQGQSISDEKPTLRYRQFRLNYFATKLLLARVYMWIGDKEKAEATAKEVIKENNKNVQDEDGNTTVFSAFPWVKKADIDEPKDGNPDRLFSSEVMFAVYDSKRSDFYNSRFATSLNMGSALYFSNWTEKEEGYWGSTYEYSKMIHFMDDVNDLRRKCQWESSKINGGKEGEEWNGYYLSKFRSPDVSSTGTSLTDNSKLNLYMLPLIRLSEAYLIIAECEAEKGNLQEAIDAINELRLHRNTPNLELTAEDNQETVKAYVTKEFMREVVGEGQLFFYYKRNAMTKVLSDAPCTTIGSWSTTTVIDKEMNPGNYTWPMPKCEMDKRVTKQ
;
A
#
# COMPACT_ATOMS: atom_id res chain seq x y z
N MET A 1 47.71 -16.41 59.60
CA MET A 1 47.23 -15.28 58.82
C MET A 1 46.62 -15.86 57.53
N ASN A 2 45.36 -15.76 57.34
CA ASN A 2 44.63 -16.56 56.34
C ASN A 2 44.41 -15.73 55.08
N ILE A 3 45.26 -15.87 54.10
CA ILE A 3 45.26 -15.17 52.80
C ILE A 3 43.90 -15.26 52.05
N LYS A 4 43.08 -16.30 52.35
CA LYS A 4 41.74 -16.46 51.77
C LYS A 4 40.70 -15.46 52.30
N ASN A 5 40.87 -14.90 53.49
CA ASN A 5 39.95 -13.91 54.07
C ASN A 5 40.26 -12.51 53.56
N ASP A 6 41.52 -12.19 53.32
CA ASP A 6 41.93 -10.88 52.80
C ASP A 6 41.52 -10.66 51.34
N ILE A 7 41.46 -11.76 50.54
CA ILE A 7 40.96 -11.72 49.15
C ILE A 7 39.43 -11.54 49.12
N LYS A 8 38.69 -12.10 50.07
CA LYS A 8 37.23 -11.92 50.14
C LYS A 8 36.83 -10.51 50.57
N ILE A 9 37.58 -9.89 51.44
CA ILE A 9 37.39 -8.50 51.87
C ILE A 9 37.76 -7.52 50.76
N ALA A 10 38.85 -7.79 50.02
CA ALA A 10 39.22 -7.00 48.86
C ALA A 10 38.21 -7.09 47.69
N LEU A 11 37.63 -8.26 47.44
CA LEU A 11 36.56 -8.42 46.45
C LEU A 11 35.24 -7.76 46.89
N ALA A 12 34.89 -7.83 48.17
CA ALA A 12 33.70 -7.15 48.69
C ALA A 12 33.83 -5.64 48.65
N SER A 13 35.04 -5.10 48.91
CA SER A 13 35.30 -3.67 48.79
C SER A 13 35.33 -3.16 47.35
N ALA A 14 35.79 -3.98 46.39
CA ALA A 14 35.74 -3.65 44.97
C ALA A 14 34.32 -3.64 44.40
N VAL A 15 33.44 -4.55 44.85
CA VAL A 15 32.03 -4.58 44.44
C VAL A 15 31.25 -3.39 45.04
N PHE A 16 31.63 -2.87 46.21
CA PHE A 16 30.97 -1.69 46.79
C PHE A 16 31.50 -0.36 46.21
N ALA A 17 32.70 -0.34 45.65
CA ALA A 17 33.28 0.85 44.99
C ALA A 17 32.71 1.04 43.55
N PHE A 18 32.27 -0.03 42.90
CA PHE A 18 31.57 0.04 41.58
C PHE A 18 30.07 0.32 41.67
N GLY A 19 29.50 0.27 42.88
CA GLY A 19 28.05 0.48 43.09
C GLY A 19 27.60 1.94 43.29
N VAL A 20 28.53 2.91 43.36
CA VAL A 20 28.20 4.33 43.57
C VAL A 20 28.58 5.25 42.40
N THR A 21 29.13 4.71 41.32
CA THR A 21 29.36 5.48 40.08
C THR A 21 28.25 5.32 39.04
N SER A 22 27.20 4.56 39.39
CA SER A 22 26.08 4.24 38.45
C SER A 22 24.99 5.29 38.37
N CYS A 23 25.08 6.41 39.08
CA CYS A 23 24.02 7.44 39.01
C CYS A 23 24.36 8.65 38.14
N ASN A 24 25.61 8.75 37.62
CA ASN A 24 25.98 9.86 36.72
C ASN A 24 25.92 9.49 35.22
N ASP A 25 26.02 8.19 34.88
CA ASP A 25 25.98 7.77 33.48
C ASP A 25 24.56 7.88 32.88
N TRP A 26 23.50 7.88 33.71
CA TRP A 26 22.13 8.06 33.22
C TRP A 26 21.83 9.51 32.78
N LEU A 27 22.58 10.49 33.30
CA LEU A 27 22.49 11.89 32.86
C LEU A 27 23.35 12.16 31.60
N ASN A 28 24.37 11.30 31.32
CA ASN A 28 25.18 11.41 30.13
C ASN A 28 24.57 10.79 28.87
N VAL A 29 23.65 9.84 29.00
CA VAL A 29 22.96 9.22 27.85
C VAL A 29 22.11 10.25 27.09
N GLU A 30 21.46 11.18 27.77
CA GLU A 30 20.73 12.26 27.09
C GLU A 30 21.67 13.25 26.36
N MET A 31 22.87 13.48 26.87
CA MET A 31 23.85 14.34 26.19
C MET A 31 24.51 13.66 24.98
N GLU A 32 24.76 12.35 25.04
CA GLU A 32 25.30 11.60 23.90
C GLU A 32 24.29 11.50 22.77
N ASP A 33 23.01 11.22 23.07
CA ASP A 33 21.94 11.20 22.08
C ASP A 33 21.76 12.57 21.42
N ALA A 34 21.78 13.66 22.18
CA ALA A 34 21.67 15.01 21.64
C ALA A 34 22.90 15.41 20.80
N ILE A 35 24.12 14.98 21.18
CA ILE A 35 25.33 15.22 20.38
C ILE A 35 25.27 14.40 19.09
N MET A 36 24.80 13.16 19.13
CA MET A 36 24.62 12.32 17.94
C MET A 36 23.55 12.89 17.01
N GLU A 37 22.43 13.37 17.54
CA GLU A 37 21.36 14.03 16.78
C GLU A 37 21.86 15.31 16.10
N ASN A 38 22.53 16.21 16.83
CA ASN A 38 23.12 17.43 16.27
C ASN A 38 24.20 17.13 15.20
N THR A 39 24.93 16.04 15.35
CA THR A 39 25.92 15.61 14.37
C THR A 39 25.22 15.07 13.11
N LEU A 40 24.14 14.30 13.27
CA LEU A 40 23.35 13.78 12.15
C LEU A 40 22.77 14.91 11.30
N PHE A 41 22.24 15.96 11.93
CA PHE A 41 21.61 17.09 11.22
C PHE A 41 22.58 18.25 10.92
N SER A 42 23.87 17.97 10.78
CA SER A 42 24.88 18.99 10.49
C SER A 42 25.04 19.32 9.00
N ASP A 43 24.57 18.46 8.10
CA ASP A 43 24.70 18.60 6.65
C ASP A 43 23.58 17.87 5.87
N ASP A 44 23.56 18.04 4.55
CA ASP A 44 22.59 17.42 3.65
C ASP A 44 22.54 15.90 3.74
N ASP A 45 23.69 15.22 3.92
CA ASP A 45 23.76 13.77 3.96
C ASP A 45 23.09 13.19 5.20
N GLY A 46 23.22 13.88 6.32
CA GLY A 46 22.57 13.51 7.57
C GLY A 46 21.04 13.59 7.46
N TYR A 47 20.50 14.68 6.94
CA TYR A 47 19.04 14.83 6.70
C TYR A 47 18.50 13.77 5.73
N LEU A 48 19.20 13.55 4.61
CA LEU A 48 18.79 12.56 3.61
C LEU A 48 18.87 11.13 4.16
N SER A 49 19.85 10.85 5.03
CA SER A 49 19.98 9.55 5.70
C SER A 49 18.86 9.31 6.70
N ALA A 50 18.53 10.31 7.53
CA ALA A 50 17.41 10.25 8.47
C ALA A 50 16.08 10.01 7.74
N LEU A 51 15.82 10.76 6.67
CA LEU A 51 14.63 10.58 5.84
C LEU A 51 14.60 9.18 5.18
N THR A 52 15.74 8.68 4.69
CA THR A 52 15.86 7.33 4.14
C THR A 52 15.49 6.28 5.18
N GLY A 53 15.92 6.46 6.44
CA GLY A 53 15.53 5.62 7.56
C GLY A 53 14.00 5.55 7.73
N CYS A 54 13.29 6.68 7.59
CA CYS A 54 11.83 6.70 7.65
C CYS A 54 11.18 5.88 6.52
N TYR A 55 11.70 5.92 5.30
CA TYR A 55 11.22 5.08 4.20
C TYR A 55 11.48 3.59 4.43
N ILE A 56 12.65 3.22 4.95
CA ILE A 56 12.96 1.82 5.28
C ILE A 56 11.99 1.27 6.33
N ARG A 57 11.61 2.08 7.31
CA ARG A 57 10.65 1.69 8.35
C ARG A 57 9.23 1.43 7.83
N LEU A 58 8.87 1.85 6.64
CA LEU A 58 7.57 1.49 6.04
C LEU A 58 7.41 -0.03 5.92
N ASN A 59 8.49 -0.78 5.70
CA ASN A 59 8.44 -2.24 5.64
C ASN A 59 7.81 -2.88 6.88
N GLU A 60 7.90 -2.22 8.04
CA GLU A 60 7.38 -2.76 9.29
C GLU A 60 5.86 -3.02 9.27
N ASN A 61 5.11 -2.29 8.41
CA ASN A 61 3.66 -2.42 8.29
C ASN A 61 3.20 -2.72 6.86
N TYR A 62 3.95 -2.28 5.84
CA TYR A 62 3.53 -2.36 4.44
C TYR A 62 4.03 -3.61 3.71
N ASP A 63 4.94 -4.36 4.27
CA ASP A 63 5.38 -5.65 3.71
C ASP A 63 4.23 -6.66 3.65
N ASN A 64 3.31 -6.62 4.60
CA ASN A 64 2.26 -7.60 4.79
C ASN A 64 0.90 -6.97 5.15
N LEU A 65 0.80 -6.32 6.33
CA LEU A 65 -0.49 -5.97 6.94
C LEU A 65 -1.31 -4.99 6.10
N LEU A 66 -0.70 -3.89 5.67
CA LEU A 66 -1.38 -2.79 4.97
C LEU A 66 -1.45 -2.97 3.45
N THR A 67 -0.98 -4.10 2.92
CA THR A 67 -0.97 -4.40 1.48
C THR A 67 -1.59 -5.78 1.21
N ARG A 68 -0.83 -6.66 0.59
CA ARG A 68 -1.20 -7.99 0.06
C ARG A 68 -1.64 -9.04 1.10
N GLY A 69 -1.45 -8.74 2.40
CA GLY A 69 -1.86 -9.60 3.50
C GLY A 69 -3.15 -9.13 4.16
N GLY A 70 -3.06 -8.59 5.38
CA GLY A 70 -4.23 -8.30 6.23
C GLY A 70 -5.36 -7.53 5.54
N ILE A 71 -5.07 -6.36 4.98
CA ILE A 71 -6.09 -5.47 4.37
C ILE A 71 -6.70 -6.09 3.11
N ASP A 72 -5.91 -6.72 2.23
CA ASP A 72 -6.46 -7.38 1.04
C ASP A 72 -7.29 -8.62 1.38
N VAL A 73 -6.92 -9.35 2.43
CA VAL A 73 -7.74 -10.47 2.95
C VAL A 73 -9.06 -9.95 3.50
N MET A 74 -9.06 -8.84 4.23
CA MET A 74 -10.29 -8.17 4.71
C MET A 74 -11.17 -7.67 3.56
N ALA A 75 -10.56 -7.30 2.43
CA ALA A 75 -11.29 -6.97 1.20
C ALA A 75 -11.94 -8.18 0.52
N GLN A 76 -11.84 -9.38 1.11
CA GLN A 76 -12.43 -10.61 0.60
C GLN A 76 -11.88 -11.07 -0.76
N TYR A 77 -10.64 -10.67 -1.10
CA TYR A 77 -10.04 -11.12 -2.36
C TYR A 77 -9.85 -12.64 -2.41
N TYR A 78 -9.31 -13.21 -1.34
CA TYR A 78 -8.79 -14.58 -1.35
C TYR A 78 -9.69 -15.55 -0.60
N HIS A 79 -9.69 -16.79 -1.06
CA HIS A 79 -10.21 -17.88 -0.27
C HIS A 79 -9.31 -18.11 0.94
N VAL A 80 -9.92 -18.15 2.12
CA VAL A 80 -9.27 -18.50 3.39
C VAL A 80 -10.10 -19.60 4.02
N SER A 81 -9.56 -20.80 4.07
CA SER A 81 -10.29 -21.96 4.56
C SER A 81 -10.70 -21.81 6.03
N PRO A 82 -11.98 -21.92 6.36
CA PRO A 82 -12.46 -21.89 7.75
C PRO A 82 -12.20 -23.20 8.51
N ILE A 83 -11.81 -24.27 7.80
CA ILE A 83 -11.66 -25.62 8.37
C ILE A 83 -10.23 -25.87 8.82
N THR A 84 -9.31 -24.97 8.50
CA THR A 84 -7.91 -25.07 8.87
C THR A 84 -7.56 -23.92 9.81
N ASP A 85 -6.54 -24.10 10.64
CA ASP A 85 -5.99 -23.00 11.48
C ASP A 85 -5.24 -21.97 10.62
N HIS A 86 -5.89 -21.49 9.56
CA HIS A 86 -5.29 -20.55 8.64
C HIS A 86 -5.03 -19.19 9.32
N ALA A 87 -3.77 -18.76 9.36
CA ALA A 87 -3.36 -17.54 10.07
C ALA A 87 -4.10 -16.27 9.62
N MET A 88 -4.64 -16.24 8.37
CA MET A 88 -5.39 -15.10 7.84
C MET A 88 -6.90 -15.21 8.12
N TYR A 89 -7.39 -16.27 8.77
CA TYR A 89 -8.83 -16.41 9.03
C TYR A 89 -9.39 -15.29 9.90
N LYS A 90 -8.63 -14.86 10.91
CA LYS A 90 -9.01 -13.75 11.79
C LYS A 90 -9.23 -12.42 11.04
N TYR A 91 -8.53 -12.20 9.91
CA TYR A 91 -8.72 -11.01 9.07
C TYR A 91 -9.97 -11.13 8.19
N VAL A 92 -10.15 -12.25 7.49
CA VAL A 92 -11.32 -12.44 6.61
C VAL A 92 -12.63 -12.50 7.41
N ALA A 93 -12.56 -12.91 8.68
CA ALA A 93 -13.68 -13.00 9.60
C ALA A 93 -13.86 -11.75 10.48
N PHE A 94 -13.01 -10.72 10.35
CA PHE A 94 -13.05 -9.48 11.15
C PHE A 94 -12.99 -9.71 12.66
N GLN A 95 -12.18 -10.68 13.11
CA GLN A 95 -12.03 -11.04 14.53
C GLN A 95 -11.00 -10.13 15.18
N TYR A 96 -11.34 -8.87 15.40
CA TYR A 96 -10.44 -7.84 15.92
C TYR A 96 -9.90 -8.12 17.31
N ASP A 97 -10.64 -8.85 18.15
CA ASP A 97 -10.20 -9.34 19.45
C ASP A 97 -9.00 -10.29 19.37
N GLN A 98 -8.86 -11.00 18.25
CA GLN A 98 -7.71 -11.87 17.99
C GLN A 98 -6.55 -11.16 17.28
N LEU A 99 -6.72 -9.88 16.95
CA LEU A 99 -5.75 -9.03 16.27
C LEU A 99 -5.13 -7.97 17.19
N GLU A 100 -5.29 -8.08 18.52
CA GLU A 100 -4.84 -7.06 19.48
C GLU A 100 -3.33 -6.75 19.33
N ASN A 101 -2.49 -7.78 19.23
CA ASN A 101 -1.05 -7.61 19.10
C ASN A 101 -0.66 -6.91 17.79
N GLU A 102 -1.29 -7.30 16.68
CA GLU A 102 -1.05 -6.70 15.36
C GLU A 102 -1.55 -5.26 15.33
N ASN A 103 -2.67 -4.99 16.00
CA ASN A 103 -3.25 -3.66 16.13
C ASN A 103 -2.34 -2.72 16.92
N ASP A 104 -1.85 -3.15 18.09
CA ASP A 104 -0.91 -2.41 18.92
C ASP A 104 0.43 -2.16 18.19
N ALA A 105 0.93 -3.18 17.47
CA ALA A 105 2.15 -3.07 16.70
C ALA A 105 2.00 -2.07 15.54
N LEU A 106 0.90 -2.13 14.80
CA LEU A 106 0.61 -1.18 13.71
C LEU A 106 0.62 0.27 14.21
N TRP A 107 -0.13 0.55 15.26
CA TRP A 107 -0.19 1.88 15.87
C TRP A 107 1.18 2.38 16.30
N THR A 108 1.88 1.57 17.09
CA THR A 108 3.18 1.95 17.65
C THR A 108 4.22 2.23 16.55
N LYS A 109 4.28 1.40 15.52
CA LYS A 109 5.23 1.56 14.43
C LYS A 109 4.92 2.78 13.57
N GLN A 110 3.63 3.05 13.28
CA GLN A 110 3.23 4.24 12.53
C GLN A 110 3.59 5.52 13.28
N TYR A 111 3.20 5.65 14.55
CA TYR A 111 3.51 6.84 15.33
C TYR A 111 5.01 6.99 15.64
N SER A 112 5.76 5.90 15.80
CA SER A 112 7.21 5.96 15.91
C SER A 112 7.86 6.52 14.64
N ASN A 113 7.36 6.15 13.46
CA ASN A 113 7.87 6.71 12.21
C ASN A 113 7.46 8.18 12.03
N ILE A 114 6.24 8.55 12.41
CA ILE A 114 5.77 9.95 12.44
C ILE A 114 6.66 10.79 13.38
N ALA A 115 7.01 10.28 14.56
CA ALA A 115 7.91 10.98 15.46
C ALA A 115 9.28 11.25 14.84
N ASN A 116 9.87 10.27 14.13
CA ASN A 116 11.13 10.45 13.42
C ASN A 116 11.03 11.54 12.32
N LEU A 117 9.91 11.58 11.59
CA LEU A 117 9.66 12.63 10.59
C LEU A 117 9.54 14.01 11.25
N ASN A 118 8.91 14.09 12.41
CA ASN A 118 8.78 15.35 13.16
C ASN A 118 10.13 15.83 13.67
N VAL A 119 11.04 14.95 14.11
CA VAL A 119 12.43 15.32 14.46
C VAL A 119 13.11 16.01 13.26
N ILE A 120 13.03 15.40 12.07
CA ILE A 120 13.60 16.00 10.85
C ILE A 120 12.99 17.38 10.58
N LEU A 121 11.65 17.48 10.66
CA LEU A 121 10.93 18.74 10.42
C LEU A 121 11.26 19.83 11.45
N GLU A 122 11.48 19.48 12.71
CA GLU A 122 11.91 20.41 13.77
C GLU A 122 13.31 20.96 13.49
N HIS A 123 14.25 20.13 13.05
CA HIS A 123 15.58 20.60 12.62
C HIS A 123 15.50 21.50 11.37
N VAL A 124 14.65 21.14 10.40
CA VAL A 124 14.39 22.00 9.23
C VAL A 124 13.83 23.36 9.62
N ALA A 125 12.97 23.42 10.66
CA ALA A 125 12.34 24.67 11.09
C ALA A 125 13.24 25.54 11.97
N ASN A 126 14.01 24.94 12.89
CA ASN A 126 14.68 25.64 13.98
C ASN A 126 16.18 25.88 13.72
N ASP A 127 16.86 24.94 13.09
CA ASP A 127 18.30 24.98 12.86
C ASP A 127 18.68 24.39 11.50
N ASN A 128 18.08 24.91 10.44
CA ASN A 128 18.25 24.37 9.10
C ASN A 128 19.71 24.44 8.62
N LYS A 129 20.30 23.28 8.35
CA LYS A 129 21.62 23.12 7.74
C LYS A 129 21.54 22.56 6.32
N LEU A 130 20.32 22.35 5.79
CA LEU A 130 20.13 21.93 4.40
C LEU A 130 20.54 23.02 3.43
N SER A 131 21.22 22.62 2.38
CA SER A 131 21.42 23.50 1.23
C SER A 131 20.08 23.76 0.52
N GLU A 132 19.99 24.88 -0.22
CA GLU A 132 18.79 25.26 -0.97
C GLU A 132 18.32 24.12 -1.91
N LYS A 133 19.27 23.40 -2.50
CA LYS A 133 19.00 22.26 -3.40
C LYS A 133 18.16 21.17 -2.74
N TYR A 134 18.42 20.81 -1.48
CA TYR A 134 17.80 19.67 -0.80
C TYR A 134 16.66 20.06 0.14
N TYR A 135 16.52 21.32 0.47
CA TYR A 135 15.49 21.81 1.39
C TYR A 135 14.08 21.40 0.95
N ASN A 136 13.74 21.64 -0.31
CA ASN A 136 12.42 21.31 -0.83
C ASN A 136 12.16 19.81 -0.86
N TYR A 137 13.16 19.00 -1.22
CA TYR A 137 13.03 17.55 -1.19
C TYR A 137 12.79 17.02 0.23
N VAL A 138 13.66 17.38 1.18
CA VAL A 138 13.58 16.85 2.55
C VAL A 138 12.29 17.30 3.23
N LYS A 139 11.98 18.60 3.22
CA LYS A 139 10.76 19.12 3.85
C LYS A 139 9.52 18.58 3.17
N GLY A 140 9.48 18.61 1.84
CA GLY A 140 8.33 18.13 1.07
C GLY A 140 8.06 16.65 1.29
N GLU A 141 9.09 15.80 1.21
CA GLU A 141 8.93 14.36 1.45
C GLU A 141 8.56 14.04 2.91
N CYS A 142 9.11 14.76 3.89
CA CYS A 142 8.74 14.56 5.30
C CYS A 142 7.26 14.89 5.55
N LEU A 143 6.75 16.01 5.01
CA LEU A 143 5.35 16.39 5.11
C LEU A 143 4.44 15.38 4.39
N ALA A 144 4.80 14.98 3.17
CA ALA A 144 4.05 13.99 2.41
C ALA A 144 3.97 12.64 3.14
N LEU A 145 5.10 12.17 3.69
CA LEU A 145 5.15 10.90 4.40
C LEU A 145 4.42 10.96 5.74
N ARG A 146 4.49 12.09 6.47
CA ARG A 146 3.71 12.31 7.68
C ARG A 146 2.21 12.26 7.40
N ALA A 147 1.77 12.94 6.34
CA ALA A 147 0.39 12.91 5.90
C ALA A 147 -0.05 11.50 5.47
N PHE A 148 0.78 10.79 4.71
CA PHE A 148 0.52 9.42 4.28
C PHE A 148 0.29 8.47 5.46
N LEU A 149 1.15 8.52 6.48
CA LEU A 149 1.04 7.68 7.67
C LEU A 149 -0.21 8.01 8.50
N HIS A 150 -0.52 9.29 8.70
CA HIS A 150 -1.75 9.70 9.40
C HIS A 150 -3.00 9.35 8.59
N PHE A 151 -2.95 9.45 7.25
CA PHE A 151 -4.07 9.07 6.40
C PHE A 151 -4.37 7.57 6.52
N ASP A 152 -3.36 6.72 6.57
CA ASP A 152 -3.57 5.28 6.79
C ASP A 152 -4.14 4.99 8.17
N LEU A 153 -3.65 5.64 9.22
CA LEU A 153 -4.25 5.56 10.56
C LEU A 153 -5.72 6.01 10.52
N MET A 154 -6.02 7.12 9.84
CA MET A 154 -7.39 7.61 9.69
C MET A 154 -8.27 6.62 8.91
N ARG A 155 -7.75 6.00 7.85
CA ARG A 155 -8.49 4.99 7.09
C ARG A 155 -8.79 3.73 7.89
N ILE A 156 -7.93 3.37 8.83
CA ILE A 156 -8.08 2.18 9.68
C ILE A 156 -9.00 2.47 10.87
N TYR A 157 -8.69 3.49 11.66
CA TYR A 157 -9.34 3.76 12.97
C TYR A 157 -10.49 4.77 12.88
N GLY A 158 -10.53 5.62 11.87
CA GLY A 158 -11.62 6.56 11.66
C GLY A 158 -12.89 5.86 11.20
N PRO A 159 -14.05 6.52 11.30
CA PRO A 159 -15.32 6.01 10.78
C PRO A 159 -15.34 6.03 9.24
N ILE A 160 -16.39 5.47 8.64
CA ILE A 160 -16.79 5.82 7.27
C ILE A 160 -17.04 7.33 7.28
N TYR A 161 -16.28 8.08 6.46
CA TYR A 161 -16.31 9.54 6.51
C TYR A 161 -17.59 10.07 5.85
N SER A 162 -18.33 10.89 6.57
CA SER A 162 -19.53 11.58 6.11
C SER A 162 -19.78 12.83 6.93
N ALA A 163 -20.76 13.64 6.57
CA ALA A 163 -21.13 14.83 7.34
C ALA A 163 -21.51 14.48 8.79
N GLU A 164 -22.17 13.31 9.03
CA GLU A 164 -22.59 12.86 10.35
C GLU A 164 -21.45 12.32 11.20
N THR A 165 -20.33 11.95 10.58
CA THR A 165 -19.18 11.35 11.27
C THR A 165 -17.97 12.27 11.34
N ALA A 166 -17.98 13.38 10.62
CA ALA A 166 -16.87 14.32 10.52
C ALA A 166 -16.41 14.90 11.87
N ASP A 167 -17.34 15.09 12.80
CA ASP A 167 -17.05 15.63 14.13
C ASP A 167 -16.73 14.55 15.18
N LYS A 168 -16.71 13.25 14.80
CA LYS A 168 -16.31 12.17 15.73
C LYS A 168 -14.81 12.21 15.98
N GLU A 169 -14.44 12.13 17.27
CA GLU A 169 -13.04 11.94 17.67
C GLU A 169 -12.48 10.63 17.08
N THR A 170 -11.24 10.69 16.58
CA THR A 170 -10.61 9.57 15.88
C THR A 170 -9.19 9.31 16.36
N ILE A 171 -8.20 9.94 15.76
CA ILE A 171 -6.78 9.75 16.05
C ILE A 171 -6.12 11.09 16.41
N PRO A 172 -5.02 11.10 17.15
CA PRO A 172 -4.21 12.30 17.26
C PRO A 172 -3.48 12.60 15.94
N TYR A 173 -3.32 13.88 15.60
CA TYR A 173 -2.42 14.32 14.53
C TYR A 173 -1.15 14.88 15.15
N GLN A 174 -0.06 14.12 15.06
CA GLN A 174 1.22 14.44 15.69
C GLN A 174 2.04 15.34 14.79
N GLU A 175 2.28 16.59 15.22
CA GLU A 175 3.03 17.61 14.46
C GLU A 175 4.44 17.86 15.04
N THR A 176 4.72 17.34 16.22
CA THR A 176 5.99 17.52 16.94
C THR A 176 6.57 16.18 17.38
N ALA A 177 7.86 16.15 17.71
CA ALA A 177 8.53 14.98 18.26
C ALA A 177 8.22 14.73 19.75
N SER A 178 7.21 15.41 20.31
CA SER A 178 6.82 15.29 21.71
C SER A 178 6.42 13.86 22.08
N LYS A 179 6.86 13.40 23.26
CA LYS A 179 6.46 12.12 23.87
C LYS A 179 5.12 12.23 24.64
N GLU A 180 4.51 13.42 24.69
CA GLU A 180 3.25 13.61 25.37
C GLU A 180 2.07 13.05 24.56
N ILE A 181 1.09 12.50 25.28
CA ILE A 181 -0.14 12.01 24.68
C ILE A 181 -0.93 13.18 24.12
N GLN A 182 -1.09 13.22 22.80
CA GLN A 182 -1.88 14.22 22.12
C GLN A 182 -3.38 13.89 22.18
N PRO A 183 -4.27 14.90 22.14
CA PRO A 183 -5.71 14.67 22.12
C PRO A 183 -6.13 13.91 20.87
N LEU A 184 -7.19 13.10 20.98
CA LEU A 184 -7.91 12.62 19.81
C LEU A 184 -8.60 13.81 19.15
N LEU A 185 -8.52 13.89 17.83
CA LEU A 185 -9.11 14.97 17.06
C LEU A 185 -10.35 14.50 16.30
N PRO A 186 -11.30 15.39 16.03
CA PRO A 186 -12.38 15.12 15.09
C PRO A 186 -11.85 14.65 13.73
N ALA A 187 -12.55 13.73 13.09
CA ALA A 187 -12.18 13.21 11.77
C ALA A 187 -11.89 14.33 10.75
N LYS A 188 -12.72 15.35 10.73
CA LYS A 188 -12.57 16.53 9.87
C LYS A 188 -11.26 17.26 10.12
N GLU A 189 -10.91 17.51 11.40
CA GLU A 189 -9.66 18.22 11.72
C GLU A 189 -8.42 17.42 11.34
N VAL A 190 -8.44 16.09 11.53
CA VAL A 190 -7.36 15.20 11.06
C VAL A 190 -7.21 15.29 9.55
N MET A 191 -8.33 15.24 8.80
CA MET A 191 -8.29 15.33 7.35
C MET A 191 -7.80 16.70 6.85
N GLU A 192 -8.21 17.81 7.50
CA GLU A 192 -7.71 19.15 7.18
C GLU A 192 -6.19 19.27 7.36
N LYS A 193 -5.64 18.66 8.42
CA LYS A 193 -4.19 18.64 8.65
C LYS A 193 -3.44 17.78 7.63
N ILE A 194 -4.00 16.63 7.25
CA ILE A 194 -3.46 15.77 6.18
C ILE A 194 -3.41 16.55 4.86
N ILE A 195 -4.50 17.21 4.49
CA ILE A 195 -4.59 18.01 3.25
C ILE A 195 -3.57 19.14 3.26
N ARG A 196 -3.49 19.88 4.35
CA ARG A 196 -2.51 20.97 4.50
C ARG A 196 -1.06 20.49 4.28
N ASP A 197 -0.69 19.36 4.91
CA ASP A 197 0.66 18.81 4.75
C ASP A 197 0.93 18.36 3.32
N LEU A 198 -0.07 17.77 2.63
CA LEU A 198 0.07 17.33 1.23
C LEU A 198 0.08 18.50 0.24
N GLU A 199 -0.69 19.55 0.47
CA GLU A 199 -0.67 20.77 -0.36
C GLU A 199 0.69 21.48 -0.25
N GLU A 200 1.22 21.65 0.97
CA GLU A 200 2.56 22.22 1.18
C GLU A 200 3.65 21.32 0.57
N ALA A 201 3.57 20.00 0.77
CA ALA A 201 4.50 19.06 0.17
C ALA A 201 4.47 19.11 -1.36
N SER A 202 3.28 19.15 -1.96
CA SER A 202 3.11 19.26 -3.41
C SER A 202 3.77 20.51 -3.98
N ARG A 203 3.60 21.65 -3.28
CA ARG A 203 4.22 22.92 -3.66
C ARG A 203 5.74 22.88 -3.56
N LEU A 204 6.29 22.30 -2.49
CA LEU A 204 7.73 22.15 -2.32
C LEU A 204 8.34 21.23 -3.39
N LEU A 205 7.65 20.15 -3.73
CA LEU A 205 8.12 19.15 -4.70
C LEU A 205 7.87 19.57 -6.17
N GLU A 206 7.36 20.78 -6.45
CA GLU A 206 7.31 21.30 -7.82
C GLU A 206 8.69 21.36 -8.49
N THR A 207 9.76 21.44 -7.68
CA THR A 207 11.15 21.41 -8.14
C THR A 207 11.72 20.00 -8.33
N ASP A 208 10.91 18.96 -8.09
CA ASP A 208 11.36 17.57 -8.21
C ASP A 208 11.65 17.20 -9.66
N ARG A 209 12.88 16.81 -9.92
CA ARG A 209 13.37 16.43 -11.26
C ARG A 209 12.63 15.23 -11.86
N VAL A 210 11.92 14.45 -11.06
CA VAL A 210 11.07 13.36 -11.58
C VAL A 210 10.09 13.84 -12.65
N ARG A 211 9.70 15.12 -12.61
CA ARG A 211 8.79 15.74 -13.59
C ARG A 211 9.41 15.89 -14.98
N GLU A 212 10.73 15.92 -15.06
CA GLU A 212 11.49 16.13 -16.31
C GLU A 212 12.24 14.88 -16.74
N ASP A 213 12.77 14.14 -15.77
CA ASP A 213 13.69 13.04 -16.00
C ASP A 213 13.05 11.66 -15.76
N GLY A 214 11.84 11.61 -15.17
CA GLY A 214 11.22 10.36 -14.70
C GLY A 214 11.90 9.79 -13.45
N PRO A 215 11.50 8.59 -13.01
CA PRO A 215 12.07 7.92 -11.83
C PRO A 215 13.42 7.32 -12.17
N GLN A 216 14.46 8.07 -12.08
CA GLN A 216 15.77 7.73 -12.64
C GLN A 216 16.52 6.64 -11.89
N GLY A 217 17.13 5.75 -12.67
CA GLY A 217 18.17 4.83 -12.26
C GLY A 217 19.55 5.49 -12.14
N GLN A 218 20.58 4.74 -12.47
CA GLN A 218 21.99 5.01 -12.12
C GLN A 218 22.69 6.20 -12.82
N SER A 219 22.08 6.89 -13.79
CA SER A 219 22.85 7.68 -14.76
C SER A 219 23.03 9.16 -14.48
N ILE A 220 22.55 9.72 -13.38
CA ILE A 220 22.77 11.14 -13.07
C ILE A 220 23.93 11.30 -12.13
N SER A 221 25.03 11.87 -12.64
CA SER A 221 26.28 12.10 -11.88
C SER A 221 26.14 13.16 -10.79
N ASP A 222 25.13 14.04 -10.89
CA ASP A 222 25.02 15.22 -10.04
C ASP A 222 24.09 15.09 -8.84
N GLU A 223 23.35 13.96 -8.73
CA GLU A 223 22.44 13.70 -7.63
C GLU A 223 23.01 12.73 -6.61
N LYS A 224 22.74 13.01 -5.33
CA LYS A 224 23.09 12.06 -4.26
C LYS A 224 22.35 10.73 -4.50
N PRO A 225 22.99 9.58 -4.22
CA PRO A 225 22.36 8.26 -4.43
C PRO A 225 20.98 8.11 -3.77
N THR A 226 20.77 8.78 -2.64
CA THR A 226 19.51 8.79 -1.89
C THR A 226 18.33 9.44 -2.63
N LEU A 227 18.58 10.25 -3.66
CA LEU A 227 17.55 10.86 -4.51
C LEU A 227 17.35 10.14 -5.85
N ARG A 228 18.08 9.06 -6.09
CA ARG A 228 17.83 8.17 -7.23
C ARG A 228 16.64 7.27 -6.94
N TYR A 229 16.06 6.67 -7.98
CA TYR A 229 14.91 5.79 -7.86
C TYR A 229 13.72 6.47 -7.16
N ARG A 230 13.30 7.61 -7.73
CA ARG A 230 12.23 8.44 -7.18
C ARG A 230 10.91 7.69 -6.95
N GLN A 231 10.68 6.56 -7.60
CA GLN A 231 9.53 5.68 -7.35
C GLN A 231 9.55 5.01 -5.97
N PHE A 232 10.65 5.06 -5.23
CA PHE A 232 10.70 4.62 -3.83
C PHE A 232 10.58 5.78 -2.84
N ARG A 233 10.15 6.95 -3.32
CA ARG A 233 9.96 8.17 -2.54
C ARG A 233 8.60 8.77 -2.86
N LEU A 234 8.02 9.49 -1.91
CA LEU A 234 6.87 10.35 -2.19
C LEU A 234 7.34 11.56 -3.00
N ASN A 235 7.53 11.31 -4.30
CA ASN A 235 7.89 12.31 -5.29
C ASN A 235 6.70 13.21 -5.62
N TYR A 236 6.89 14.18 -6.52
CA TYR A 236 5.84 15.12 -6.92
C TYR A 236 4.54 14.41 -7.33
N PHE A 237 4.62 13.44 -8.26
CA PHE A 237 3.43 12.75 -8.80
C PHE A 237 2.73 11.90 -7.74
N ALA A 238 3.50 11.15 -6.96
CA ALA A 238 2.97 10.34 -5.88
C ALA A 238 2.26 11.18 -4.82
N THR A 239 2.83 12.33 -4.46
CA THR A 239 2.25 13.28 -3.48
C THR A 239 0.95 13.88 -4.00
N LYS A 240 0.90 14.30 -5.27
CA LYS A 240 -0.31 14.81 -5.92
C LYS A 240 -1.41 13.76 -6.01
N LEU A 241 -1.06 12.52 -6.41
CA LEU A 241 -2.05 11.46 -6.53
C LEU A 241 -2.56 11.00 -5.15
N LEU A 242 -1.69 11.00 -4.13
CA LEU A 242 -2.12 10.82 -2.74
C LEU A 242 -3.10 11.91 -2.29
N LEU A 243 -2.85 13.17 -2.65
CA LEU A 243 -3.78 14.27 -2.35
C LEU A 243 -5.13 14.06 -3.03
N ALA A 244 -5.15 13.62 -4.29
CA ALA A 244 -6.39 13.25 -4.99
C ALA A 244 -7.14 12.11 -4.26
N ARG A 245 -6.44 11.08 -3.80
CA ARG A 245 -6.99 9.97 -2.98
C ARG A 245 -7.59 10.49 -1.67
N VAL A 246 -6.96 11.47 -1.03
CA VAL A 246 -7.44 12.11 0.21
C VAL A 246 -8.71 12.93 -0.06
N TYR A 247 -8.77 13.67 -1.17
CA TYR A 247 -9.99 14.38 -1.58
C TYR A 247 -11.13 13.41 -1.87
N MET A 248 -10.87 12.26 -2.51
CA MET A 248 -11.87 11.21 -2.67
C MET A 248 -12.39 10.70 -1.32
N TRP A 249 -11.52 10.58 -0.32
CA TRP A 249 -11.91 10.11 1.02
C TRP A 249 -12.90 11.04 1.72
N ILE A 250 -12.71 12.34 1.60
CA ILE A 250 -13.62 13.34 2.20
C ILE A 250 -14.82 13.70 1.32
N GLY A 251 -14.90 13.13 0.10
CA GLY A 251 -15.98 13.40 -0.84
C GLY A 251 -15.84 14.70 -1.65
N ASP A 252 -14.68 15.37 -1.60
CA ASP A 252 -14.37 16.53 -2.45
C ASP A 252 -13.94 16.07 -3.85
N LYS A 253 -14.93 15.63 -4.63
CA LYS A 253 -14.70 15.01 -5.94
C LYS A 253 -14.24 15.98 -7.00
N GLU A 254 -14.60 17.24 -6.89
CA GLU A 254 -14.13 18.29 -7.80
C GLU A 254 -12.61 18.45 -7.70
N LYS A 255 -12.09 18.55 -6.46
CA LYS A 255 -10.64 18.65 -6.24
C LYS A 255 -9.93 17.33 -6.55
N ALA A 256 -10.52 16.18 -6.21
CA ALA A 256 -9.95 14.87 -6.52
C ALA A 256 -9.71 14.70 -8.01
N GLU A 257 -10.73 14.96 -8.82
CA GLU A 257 -10.66 14.85 -10.27
C GLU A 257 -9.72 15.86 -10.90
N ALA A 258 -9.81 17.13 -10.47
CA ALA A 258 -8.91 18.18 -10.98
C ALA A 258 -7.44 17.83 -10.72
N THR A 259 -7.13 17.32 -9.51
CA THR A 259 -5.79 16.89 -9.14
C THR A 259 -5.34 15.65 -9.93
N ALA A 260 -6.22 14.66 -10.14
CA ALA A 260 -5.92 13.49 -10.97
C ALA A 260 -5.67 13.86 -12.44
N LYS A 261 -6.46 14.77 -13.01
CA LYS A 261 -6.24 15.30 -14.36
C LYS A 261 -4.91 16.07 -14.47
N GLU A 262 -4.55 16.84 -13.43
CA GLU A 262 -3.24 17.51 -13.37
C GLU A 262 -2.10 16.50 -13.36
N VAL A 263 -2.19 15.42 -12.56
CA VAL A 263 -1.20 14.35 -12.53
C VAL A 263 -0.99 13.74 -13.93
N ILE A 264 -2.07 13.40 -14.63
CA ILE A 264 -1.99 12.83 -15.98
C ILE A 264 -1.34 13.82 -16.97
N LYS A 265 -1.75 15.08 -16.93
CA LYS A 265 -1.22 16.13 -17.79
C LYS A 265 0.27 16.36 -17.57
N GLU A 266 0.69 16.45 -16.31
CA GLU A 266 2.09 16.68 -15.96
C GLU A 266 2.96 15.43 -16.20
N ASN A 267 2.38 14.24 -16.10
CA ASN A 267 3.05 12.99 -16.43
C ASN A 267 3.36 12.87 -17.92
N ASN A 268 2.49 13.40 -18.78
CA ASN A 268 2.56 13.29 -20.23
C ASN A 268 2.78 14.68 -20.85
N LYS A 269 4.02 15.04 -21.10
CA LYS A 269 4.39 16.35 -21.63
C LYS A 269 4.81 16.27 -23.09
N ASN A 270 4.35 17.22 -23.90
CA ASN A 270 4.91 17.42 -25.22
C ASN A 270 6.30 18.07 -25.09
N VAL A 271 7.32 17.40 -25.58
CA VAL A 271 8.70 17.89 -25.64
C VAL A 271 9.14 17.98 -27.09
N GLN A 272 9.94 18.99 -27.43
CA GLN A 272 10.56 19.09 -28.75
C GLN A 272 11.97 18.52 -28.68
N ASP A 273 12.31 17.67 -29.66
CA ASP A 273 13.67 17.20 -29.85
C ASP A 273 14.55 18.29 -30.52
N GLU A 274 15.85 18.02 -30.67
CA GLU A 274 16.81 18.94 -31.27
C GLU A 274 16.46 19.31 -32.73
N ASP A 275 15.69 18.46 -33.41
CA ASP A 275 15.23 18.65 -34.79
C ASP A 275 13.88 19.36 -34.87
N GLY A 276 13.27 19.72 -33.72
CA GLY A 276 11.98 20.41 -33.63
C GLY A 276 10.76 19.50 -33.75
N ASN A 277 10.93 18.17 -33.73
CA ASN A 277 9.80 17.25 -33.72
C ASN A 277 9.20 17.19 -32.31
N THR A 278 7.87 17.18 -32.25
CA THR A 278 7.17 17.03 -30.98
C THR A 278 7.00 15.56 -30.63
N THR A 279 7.51 15.16 -29.47
CA THR A 279 7.32 13.83 -28.90
C THR A 279 6.63 13.94 -27.53
N VAL A 280 6.01 12.85 -27.07
CA VAL A 280 5.43 12.81 -25.71
C VAL A 280 6.45 12.18 -24.78
N PHE A 281 6.89 12.95 -23.79
CA PHE A 281 7.63 12.44 -22.66
C PHE A 281 6.63 12.03 -21.57
N SER A 282 6.77 10.82 -21.04
CA SER A 282 6.01 10.34 -19.87
C SER A 282 6.96 9.98 -18.74
N ALA A 283 6.81 10.65 -17.60
CA ALA A 283 7.63 10.36 -16.42
C ALA A 283 7.40 8.94 -15.91
N PHE A 284 6.14 8.51 -15.90
CA PHE A 284 5.70 7.16 -15.55
C PHE A 284 4.85 6.61 -16.71
N PRO A 285 5.48 6.01 -17.72
CA PRO A 285 4.76 5.49 -18.88
C PRO A 285 4.00 4.21 -18.55
N TRP A 286 2.91 3.97 -19.27
CA TRP A 286 2.23 2.69 -19.23
C TRP A 286 3.18 1.53 -19.53
N VAL A 287 2.94 0.39 -18.86
CA VAL A 287 3.65 -0.85 -19.15
C VAL A 287 3.45 -1.25 -20.61
N LYS A 288 4.51 -1.69 -21.27
CA LYS A 288 4.42 -2.17 -22.65
C LYS A 288 4.03 -3.63 -22.67
N LYS A 289 3.13 -4.00 -23.59
CA LYS A 289 2.72 -5.39 -23.80
C LYS A 289 3.93 -6.33 -24.03
N ALA A 290 4.97 -5.84 -24.69
CA ALA A 290 6.20 -6.59 -24.93
C ALA A 290 6.97 -6.92 -23.64
N ASP A 291 6.90 -6.08 -22.60
CA ASP A 291 7.56 -6.35 -21.32
C ASP A 291 6.85 -7.49 -20.53
N ILE A 292 5.67 -7.90 -21.00
CA ILE A 292 4.87 -8.98 -20.41
C ILE A 292 4.92 -10.23 -21.29
N ASP A 293 4.65 -10.10 -22.60
CA ASP A 293 4.54 -11.23 -23.51
C ASP A 293 5.91 -11.74 -23.99
N GLU A 294 6.89 -10.86 -24.14
CA GLU A 294 8.22 -11.15 -24.68
C GLU A 294 9.35 -10.47 -23.87
N PRO A 295 9.40 -10.70 -22.55
CA PRO A 295 10.38 -10.02 -21.70
C PRO A 295 11.81 -10.43 -22.07
N LYS A 296 12.72 -9.44 -22.15
CA LYS A 296 14.11 -9.63 -22.60
C LYS A 296 14.91 -10.63 -21.78
N ASP A 297 14.60 -10.78 -20.50
CA ASP A 297 15.26 -11.71 -19.56
C ASP A 297 14.35 -12.88 -19.14
N GLY A 298 13.23 -13.08 -19.86
CA GLY A 298 12.27 -14.13 -19.56
C GLY A 298 11.36 -13.87 -18.36
N ASN A 299 11.47 -12.70 -17.71
CA ASN A 299 10.67 -12.33 -16.55
C ASN A 299 9.64 -11.26 -16.91
N PRO A 300 8.33 -11.59 -16.99
CA PRO A 300 7.29 -10.61 -17.23
C PRO A 300 7.27 -9.53 -16.15
N ASP A 301 7.03 -8.27 -16.53
CA ASP A 301 6.79 -7.18 -15.58
C ASP A 301 5.40 -7.30 -14.95
N ARG A 302 5.30 -8.15 -13.92
CA ARG A 302 4.06 -8.44 -13.20
C ARG A 302 3.54 -7.26 -12.37
N LEU A 303 4.42 -6.32 -12.02
CA LEU A 303 4.08 -5.16 -11.20
C LEU A 303 3.59 -3.97 -12.01
N PHE A 304 3.79 -4.00 -13.35
CA PHE A 304 3.63 -2.82 -14.21
C PHE A 304 4.49 -1.67 -13.68
N SER A 305 5.76 -1.97 -13.47
CA SER A 305 6.70 -1.17 -12.68
C SER A 305 6.95 0.22 -13.24
N SER A 306 6.82 0.40 -14.57
CA SER A 306 6.96 1.71 -15.20
C SER A 306 5.85 2.71 -14.80
N GLU A 307 4.70 2.22 -14.34
CA GLU A 307 3.55 3.01 -13.89
C GLU A 307 3.60 3.36 -12.40
N VAL A 308 4.58 2.81 -11.65
CA VAL A 308 4.64 2.92 -10.19
C VAL A 308 5.22 4.27 -9.79
N MET A 309 4.37 5.14 -9.27
CA MET A 309 4.75 6.47 -8.77
C MET A 309 5.31 6.42 -7.35
N PHE A 310 4.79 5.47 -6.51
CA PHE A 310 5.36 5.22 -5.19
C PHE A 310 5.29 3.74 -4.84
N ALA A 311 6.40 3.21 -4.36
CA ALA A 311 6.52 1.86 -3.83
C ALA A 311 7.35 1.85 -2.55
N VAL A 312 7.10 0.86 -1.68
CA VAL A 312 8.02 0.50 -0.60
C VAL A 312 9.12 -0.39 -1.16
N TYR A 313 10.35 -0.16 -0.72
CA TYR A 313 11.47 -1.06 -0.98
C TYR A 313 11.43 -2.20 0.05
N ASP A 314 10.99 -3.39 -0.37
CA ASP A 314 10.85 -4.57 0.48
C ASP A 314 11.86 -5.65 0.11
N SER A 315 12.92 -5.77 0.90
CA SER A 315 13.97 -6.79 0.70
C SER A 315 13.49 -8.23 1.00
N LYS A 316 12.35 -8.38 1.67
CA LYS A 316 11.73 -9.66 2.04
C LYS A 316 10.47 -9.98 1.25
N ARG A 317 10.21 -9.24 0.16
CA ARG A 317 9.00 -9.42 -0.65
C ARG A 317 8.74 -10.87 -1.06
N SER A 318 9.81 -11.61 -1.39
CA SER A 318 9.74 -13.01 -1.74
C SER A 318 9.30 -13.92 -0.58
N ASP A 319 9.62 -13.59 0.65
CA ASP A 319 9.28 -14.41 1.81
C ASP A 319 7.77 -14.48 2.01
N PHE A 320 7.09 -13.34 1.90
CA PHE A 320 5.63 -13.31 1.97
C PHE A 320 4.98 -14.04 0.78
N TYR A 321 5.48 -13.83 -0.45
CA TYR A 321 5.01 -14.58 -1.61
C TYR A 321 5.13 -16.09 -1.39
N ASN A 322 6.30 -16.57 -0.99
CA ASN A 322 6.56 -17.98 -0.75
C ASN A 322 5.71 -18.57 0.39
N SER A 323 5.30 -17.77 1.36
CA SER A 323 4.52 -18.23 2.50
C SER A 323 3.00 -18.15 2.28
N ARG A 324 2.50 -17.44 1.23
CA ARG A 324 1.07 -17.19 1.04
C ARG A 324 0.56 -17.40 -0.39
N PHE A 325 1.40 -17.19 -1.41
CA PHE A 325 0.96 -17.21 -2.82
C PHE A 325 1.64 -18.28 -3.68
N ALA A 326 2.64 -18.99 -3.17
CA ALA A 326 3.29 -20.03 -3.93
C ALA A 326 2.34 -21.22 -4.19
N THR A 327 2.33 -21.71 -5.42
CA THR A 327 1.47 -22.83 -5.86
C THR A 327 1.77 -24.16 -5.17
N SER A 328 2.91 -24.26 -4.48
CA SER A 328 3.29 -25.44 -3.68
C SER A 328 2.63 -25.52 -2.30
N LEU A 329 1.98 -24.43 -1.87
CA LEU A 329 1.36 -24.36 -0.55
C LEU A 329 0.07 -25.19 -0.48
N ASN A 330 -0.26 -25.64 0.74
CA ASN A 330 -1.54 -26.27 1.02
C ASN A 330 -2.62 -25.23 1.36
N MET A 331 -3.88 -25.66 1.35
CA MET A 331 -5.04 -24.79 1.62
C MET A 331 -5.06 -24.16 3.04
N GLY A 332 -4.28 -24.68 3.99
CA GLY A 332 -4.14 -24.12 5.33
C GLY A 332 -3.18 -22.92 5.41
N SER A 333 -2.44 -22.65 4.34
CA SER A 333 -1.42 -21.60 4.30
C SER A 333 -1.58 -20.65 3.12
N ALA A 334 -2.18 -21.11 2.01
CA ALA A 334 -2.26 -20.40 0.75
C ALA A 334 -3.40 -19.39 0.70
N LEU A 335 -3.13 -18.26 0.07
CA LEU A 335 -4.13 -17.29 -0.40
C LEU A 335 -4.32 -17.48 -1.90
N TYR A 336 -5.53 -17.80 -2.34
CA TYR A 336 -5.84 -18.11 -3.73
C TYR A 336 -7.29 -17.75 -4.05
N PHE A 337 -7.63 -17.69 -5.33
CA PHE A 337 -9.03 -17.72 -5.76
C PHE A 337 -9.44 -19.17 -5.99
N SER A 338 -10.53 -19.59 -5.37
CA SER A 338 -11.03 -20.93 -5.59
C SER A 338 -11.61 -21.08 -7.00
N ASN A 339 -11.33 -22.24 -7.58
CA ASN A 339 -11.96 -22.71 -8.80
C ASN A 339 -12.35 -24.18 -8.56
N TRP A 340 -13.61 -24.46 -8.42
CA TRP A 340 -14.07 -25.82 -8.18
C TRP A 340 -15.25 -26.15 -9.09
N THR A 341 -15.27 -27.41 -9.45
CA THR A 341 -16.24 -28.01 -10.34
C THR A 341 -17.04 -29.02 -9.54
N GLU A 342 -18.34 -28.82 -9.42
CA GLU A 342 -19.23 -29.80 -8.84
C GLU A 342 -19.85 -30.66 -9.95
N LYS A 343 -19.67 -31.97 -9.86
CA LYS A 343 -20.38 -32.93 -10.71
C LYS A 343 -21.60 -33.42 -9.94
N GLU A 344 -22.78 -32.98 -10.32
CA GLU A 344 -24.00 -33.61 -9.83
C GLU A 344 -24.21 -34.97 -10.52
N GLU A 345 -24.14 -36.03 -9.77
CA GLU A 345 -24.63 -37.36 -10.19
C GLU A 345 -26.15 -37.37 -10.13
N GLY A 346 -26.81 -36.72 -11.07
CA GLY A 346 -28.26 -36.74 -11.12
C GLY A 346 -28.83 -36.00 -12.32
N TYR A 347 -29.47 -36.77 -13.22
CA TYR A 347 -30.29 -36.29 -14.34
C TYR A 347 -29.59 -35.23 -15.24
N TRP A 348 -28.90 -35.70 -16.26
CA TRP A 348 -28.29 -34.96 -17.36
C TRP A 348 -26.79 -34.57 -17.24
N GLY A 349 -26.02 -35.06 -16.29
CA GLY A 349 -24.56 -34.88 -16.32
C GLY A 349 -24.09 -33.41 -16.34
N SER A 350 -24.80 -32.53 -15.67
CA SER A 350 -24.45 -31.12 -15.61
C SER A 350 -23.26 -30.92 -14.69
N THR A 351 -22.22 -30.30 -15.21
CA THR A 351 -21.05 -29.87 -14.46
C THR A 351 -21.22 -28.39 -14.14
N TYR A 352 -21.20 -28.04 -12.85
CA TYR A 352 -21.21 -26.63 -12.43
C TYR A 352 -19.77 -26.24 -12.14
N GLU A 353 -19.29 -25.23 -12.80
CA GLU A 353 -18.00 -24.64 -12.55
C GLU A 353 -18.19 -23.28 -11.87
N TYR A 354 -17.69 -23.15 -10.65
CA TYR A 354 -17.59 -21.87 -9.97
C TYR A 354 -16.13 -21.42 -10.01
N SER A 355 -15.89 -20.26 -10.58
CA SER A 355 -14.57 -19.65 -10.60
C SER A 355 -14.70 -18.16 -10.36
N LYS A 356 -14.21 -17.68 -9.23
CA LYS A 356 -14.07 -16.26 -8.95
C LYS A 356 -13.24 -15.56 -10.03
N MET A 357 -12.24 -16.26 -10.59
CA MET A 357 -11.40 -15.71 -11.65
C MET A 357 -12.22 -15.34 -12.90
N ILE A 358 -13.22 -16.13 -13.28
CA ILE A 358 -14.06 -15.83 -14.46
C ILE A 358 -14.89 -14.56 -14.23
N HIS A 359 -15.42 -14.38 -13.02
CA HIS A 359 -16.19 -13.17 -12.69
C HIS A 359 -15.30 -11.94 -12.48
N PHE A 360 -14.10 -12.16 -11.96
CA PHE A 360 -13.14 -11.11 -11.64
C PHE A 360 -12.34 -10.66 -12.87
N MET A 361 -11.79 -11.62 -13.63
CA MET A 361 -11.00 -11.40 -14.85
C MET A 361 -11.66 -12.16 -16.01
N ASP A 362 -12.71 -11.59 -16.59
CA ASP A 362 -13.52 -12.19 -17.64
C ASP A 362 -12.81 -12.28 -19.00
N ASP A 363 -11.79 -11.46 -19.26
CA ASP A 363 -10.99 -11.51 -20.48
C ASP A 363 -9.68 -12.29 -20.27
N VAL A 364 -9.48 -13.34 -21.05
CA VAL A 364 -8.24 -14.15 -21.04
C VAL A 364 -7.03 -13.39 -21.59
N ASN A 365 -7.26 -12.34 -22.37
CA ASN A 365 -6.21 -11.51 -22.97
C ASN A 365 -5.76 -10.38 -22.03
N ASP A 366 -6.47 -10.13 -20.93
CA ASP A 366 -6.09 -9.13 -19.93
C ASP A 366 -4.67 -9.42 -19.43
N LEU A 367 -3.77 -8.45 -19.60
CA LEU A 367 -2.37 -8.58 -19.19
C LEU A 367 -2.23 -8.90 -17.70
N ARG A 368 -3.13 -8.38 -16.86
CA ARG A 368 -3.17 -8.68 -15.42
C ARG A 368 -3.45 -10.16 -15.18
N ARG A 369 -4.44 -10.72 -15.90
CA ARG A 369 -4.76 -12.15 -15.81
C ARG A 369 -3.59 -13.01 -16.29
N LYS A 370 -2.95 -12.63 -17.39
CA LYS A 370 -1.86 -13.40 -18.00
C LYS A 370 -0.61 -13.47 -17.16
N CYS A 371 -0.19 -12.35 -16.53
CA CYS A 371 1.09 -12.29 -15.84
C CYS A 371 1.00 -12.27 -14.31
N GLN A 372 -0.16 -11.91 -13.74
CA GLN A 372 -0.31 -11.77 -12.29
C GLN A 372 -1.00 -12.97 -11.63
N TRP A 373 -1.48 -13.94 -12.39
CA TRP A 373 -2.18 -15.11 -11.87
C TRP A 373 -1.64 -16.40 -12.45
N GLU A 374 -1.58 -17.42 -11.63
CA GLU A 374 -1.10 -18.76 -11.98
C GLU A 374 -2.10 -19.81 -11.49
N SER A 375 -2.59 -20.65 -12.40
CA SER A 375 -3.50 -21.74 -12.05
C SER A 375 -2.72 -22.98 -11.62
N SER A 376 -3.12 -23.58 -10.50
CA SER A 376 -2.52 -24.82 -10.00
C SER A 376 -3.51 -25.62 -9.19
N LYS A 377 -3.22 -26.92 -9.02
CA LYS A 377 -3.95 -27.78 -8.09
C LYS A 377 -3.72 -27.32 -6.65
N ILE A 378 -4.79 -27.37 -5.85
CA ILE A 378 -4.73 -27.03 -4.44
C ILE A 378 -4.35 -28.29 -3.65
N ASN A 379 -3.25 -28.21 -2.92
CA ASN A 379 -2.81 -29.31 -2.04
C ASN A 379 -3.65 -29.33 -0.77
N GLY A 380 -4.16 -30.52 -0.39
CA GLY A 380 -4.90 -30.71 0.87
C GLY A 380 -6.43 -30.88 0.74
N GLY A 381 -6.93 -31.02 -0.48
CA GLY A 381 -8.31 -31.50 -0.73
C GLY A 381 -8.51 -32.95 -0.32
N LYS A 382 -9.76 -33.42 -0.23
CA LYS A 382 -10.07 -34.83 0.02
C LYS A 382 -9.53 -35.71 -1.11
N GLU A 383 -9.13 -36.93 -0.77
CA GLU A 383 -8.65 -37.90 -1.75
C GLU A 383 -9.73 -38.15 -2.83
N GLY A 384 -9.40 -37.92 -4.09
CA GLY A 384 -10.33 -38.02 -5.23
C GLY A 384 -10.99 -36.73 -5.69
N GLU A 385 -10.82 -35.61 -4.99
CA GLU A 385 -11.29 -34.31 -5.40
C GLU A 385 -10.15 -33.49 -6.03
N GLU A 386 -10.33 -33.06 -7.29
CA GLU A 386 -9.38 -32.14 -7.94
C GLU A 386 -9.85 -30.70 -7.72
N TRP A 387 -9.26 -30.04 -6.72
CA TRP A 387 -9.48 -28.61 -6.49
C TRP A 387 -8.39 -27.82 -7.21
N ASN A 388 -8.80 -26.86 -8.01
CA ASN A 388 -7.89 -25.92 -8.66
C ASN A 388 -8.03 -24.56 -8.02
N GLY A 389 -6.94 -23.78 -8.01
CA GLY A 389 -6.92 -22.41 -7.56
C GLY A 389 -6.11 -21.52 -8.48
N TYR A 390 -6.42 -20.23 -8.43
CA TYR A 390 -5.61 -19.19 -9.05
C TYR A 390 -4.84 -18.47 -7.95
N TYR A 391 -3.51 -18.52 -8.05
CA TYR A 391 -2.57 -17.96 -7.11
C TYR A 391 -2.03 -16.63 -7.65
N LEU A 392 -1.93 -15.62 -6.79
CA LEU A 392 -1.42 -14.30 -7.18
C LEU A 392 0.09 -14.37 -7.40
N SER A 393 0.53 -14.38 -8.64
CA SER A 393 1.96 -14.36 -9.02
C SER A 393 2.54 -12.95 -9.18
N LYS A 394 1.75 -11.90 -8.95
CA LYS A 394 2.17 -10.49 -9.05
C LYS A 394 3.47 -10.19 -8.30
N PHE A 395 3.63 -10.80 -7.12
CA PHE A 395 4.80 -10.60 -6.26
C PHE A 395 5.84 -11.72 -6.35
N ARG A 396 5.71 -12.63 -7.32
CA ARG A 396 6.75 -13.63 -7.59
C ARG A 396 8.03 -12.93 -8.01
N SER A 397 9.14 -13.29 -7.38
CA SER A 397 10.45 -12.74 -7.75
C SER A 397 10.83 -13.18 -9.16
N PRO A 398 11.51 -12.30 -9.93
CA PRO A 398 12.15 -12.69 -11.17
C PRO A 398 13.05 -13.91 -10.98
N ASP A 399 12.99 -14.84 -11.93
CA ASP A 399 13.81 -16.04 -11.90
C ASP A 399 15.22 -15.71 -12.42
N VAL A 400 16.23 -15.92 -11.59
CA VAL A 400 17.63 -15.64 -11.88
C VAL A 400 18.32 -16.83 -12.57
N SER A 401 17.73 -18.03 -12.47
CA SER A 401 18.40 -19.29 -12.78
C SER A 401 17.99 -19.93 -14.11
N SER A 402 16.80 -19.60 -14.65
CA SER A 402 16.21 -20.40 -15.73
C SER A 402 16.75 -20.10 -17.13
N THR A 403 17.32 -18.93 -17.38
CA THR A 403 17.68 -18.51 -18.74
C THR A 403 19.18 -18.29 -18.95
N GLY A 404 20.00 -18.27 -17.91
CA GLY A 404 21.43 -17.90 -18.01
C GLY A 404 21.65 -16.43 -18.41
N THR A 405 20.59 -15.67 -18.60
CA THR A 405 20.60 -14.24 -18.91
C THR A 405 20.64 -13.41 -17.62
N SER A 406 21.44 -12.35 -17.63
CA SER A 406 21.43 -11.39 -16.51
C SER A 406 20.09 -10.66 -16.47
N LEU A 407 19.55 -10.45 -15.26
CA LEU A 407 18.36 -9.64 -15.07
C LEU A 407 18.53 -8.24 -15.68
N THR A 408 17.50 -7.74 -16.34
CA THR A 408 17.42 -6.33 -16.74
C THR A 408 17.39 -5.43 -15.51
N ASP A 409 17.69 -4.15 -15.66
CA ASP A 409 17.63 -3.20 -14.54
C ASP A 409 16.22 -3.08 -14.00
N ASN A 410 15.20 -3.17 -14.86
CA ASN A 410 13.80 -3.21 -14.44
C ASN A 410 13.49 -4.45 -13.59
N SER A 411 13.91 -5.64 -14.03
CA SER A 411 13.72 -6.87 -13.24
C SER A 411 14.47 -6.85 -11.91
N LYS A 412 15.63 -6.21 -11.83
CA LYS A 412 16.35 -5.99 -10.55
C LYS A 412 15.56 -5.08 -9.60
N LEU A 413 14.95 -4.01 -10.10
CA LEU A 413 14.07 -3.15 -9.31
C LEU A 413 12.83 -3.90 -8.84
N ASN A 414 12.24 -4.71 -9.72
CA ASN A 414 11.06 -5.52 -9.42
C ASN A 414 11.29 -6.56 -8.33
N LEU A 415 12.54 -6.92 -8.02
CA LEU A 415 12.84 -7.81 -6.89
C LEU A 415 12.36 -7.26 -5.54
N TYR A 416 12.37 -5.94 -5.39
CA TYR A 416 12.19 -5.27 -4.10
C TYR A 416 10.98 -4.32 -4.07
N MET A 417 10.30 -4.14 -5.19
CA MET A 417 9.23 -3.16 -5.32
C MET A 417 7.90 -3.69 -4.79
N LEU A 418 7.25 -2.94 -3.91
CA LEU A 418 5.88 -3.15 -3.46
C LEU A 418 5.07 -1.89 -3.77
N PRO A 419 4.27 -1.87 -4.86
CA PRO A 419 3.54 -0.70 -5.30
C PRO A 419 2.49 -0.23 -4.29
N LEU A 420 2.37 1.08 -4.09
CA LEU A 420 1.37 1.72 -3.24
C LEU A 420 0.56 2.78 -3.98
N ILE A 421 1.17 3.46 -4.98
CA ILE A 421 0.53 4.49 -5.80
C ILE A 421 0.98 4.29 -7.24
N ARG A 422 0.02 4.15 -8.17
CA ARG A 422 0.30 3.93 -9.59
C ARG A 422 -0.52 4.88 -10.48
N LEU A 423 -0.03 5.12 -11.70
CA LEU A 423 -0.67 5.99 -12.69
C LEU A 423 -2.14 5.62 -12.94
N SER A 424 -2.45 4.33 -12.98
CA SER A 424 -3.81 3.82 -13.21
C SER A 424 -4.86 4.36 -12.23
N GLU A 425 -4.45 4.65 -10.99
CA GLU A 425 -5.36 5.22 -9.98
C GLU A 425 -5.90 6.61 -10.39
N ALA A 426 -5.11 7.43 -11.09
CA ALA A 426 -5.58 8.73 -11.57
C ALA A 426 -6.78 8.58 -12.53
N TYR A 427 -6.74 7.60 -13.42
CA TYR A 427 -7.84 7.31 -14.34
C TYR A 427 -9.06 6.73 -13.61
N LEU A 428 -8.85 5.88 -12.61
CA LEU A 428 -9.92 5.33 -11.78
C LEU A 428 -10.62 6.42 -10.94
N ILE A 429 -9.88 7.39 -10.41
CA ILE A 429 -10.45 8.55 -9.71
C ILE A 429 -11.33 9.37 -10.66
N ILE A 430 -10.85 9.66 -11.87
CA ILE A 430 -11.62 10.39 -12.87
C ILE A 430 -12.90 9.62 -13.24
N ALA A 431 -12.77 8.33 -13.53
CA ALA A 431 -13.91 7.48 -13.89
C ALA A 431 -14.99 7.46 -12.78
N GLU A 432 -14.57 7.35 -11.52
CA GLU A 432 -15.49 7.37 -10.38
C GLU A 432 -16.17 8.73 -10.22
N CYS A 433 -15.41 9.83 -10.32
CA CYS A 433 -15.96 11.18 -10.22
C CYS A 433 -16.98 11.46 -11.34
N GLU A 434 -16.65 11.11 -12.57
CA GLU A 434 -17.52 11.33 -13.73
C GLU A 434 -18.78 10.44 -13.67
N ALA A 435 -18.64 9.18 -13.25
CA ALA A 435 -19.79 8.28 -13.02
C ALA A 435 -20.76 8.86 -11.98
N GLU A 436 -20.25 9.45 -10.91
CA GLU A 436 -21.10 10.04 -9.87
C GLU A 436 -21.77 11.35 -10.27
N LYS A 437 -21.14 12.12 -11.15
CA LYS A 437 -21.78 13.30 -11.77
C LYS A 437 -22.87 12.93 -12.79
N GLY A 438 -22.92 11.66 -13.22
CA GLY A 438 -23.80 11.20 -14.30
C GLY A 438 -23.22 11.41 -15.70
N ASN A 439 -21.95 11.76 -15.83
CA ASN A 439 -21.22 11.88 -17.09
C ASN A 439 -20.73 10.48 -17.50
N LEU A 440 -21.68 9.64 -17.94
CA LEU A 440 -21.42 8.20 -18.09
C LEU A 440 -20.40 7.91 -19.18
N GLN A 441 -20.39 8.68 -20.28
CA GLN A 441 -19.45 8.46 -21.37
C GLN A 441 -18.03 8.81 -20.94
N GLU A 442 -17.85 9.93 -20.26
CA GLU A 442 -16.54 10.37 -19.74
C GLU A 442 -15.97 9.37 -18.73
N ALA A 443 -16.84 8.77 -17.90
CA ALA A 443 -16.46 7.71 -16.98
C ALA A 443 -15.97 6.47 -17.74
N ILE A 444 -16.70 6.04 -18.77
CA ILE A 444 -16.33 4.92 -19.64
C ILE A 444 -15.04 5.22 -20.41
N ASP A 445 -14.85 6.42 -20.91
CA ASP A 445 -13.63 6.83 -21.64
C ASP A 445 -12.39 6.74 -20.73
N ALA A 446 -12.50 7.18 -19.47
CA ALA A 446 -11.42 7.05 -18.50
C ALA A 446 -11.08 5.57 -18.16
N ILE A 447 -12.10 4.70 -18.05
CA ILE A 447 -11.91 3.26 -17.88
C ILE A 447 -11.25 2.67 -19.14
N ASN A 448 -11.69 3.05 -20.32
CA ASN A 448 -11.21 2.51 -21.58
C ASN A 448 -9.76 2.87 -21.86
N GLU A 449 -9.30 4.04 -21.42
CA GLU A 449 -7.88 4.38 -21.47
C GLU A 449 -7.03 3.39 -20.67
N LEU A 450 -7.45 3.03 -19.46
CA LEU A 450 -6.79 1.99 -18.68
C LEU A 450 -6.89 0.63 -19.36
N ARG A 451 -8.07 0.24 -19.86
CA ARG A 451 -8.33 -1.04 -20.51
C ARG A 451 -7.51 -1.24 -21.77
N LEU A 452 -7.28 -0.17 -22.55
CA LEU A 452 -6.39 -0.18 -23.70
C LEU A 452 -4.98 -0.69 -23.31
N HIS A 453 -4.45 -0.17 -22.20
CA HIS A 453 -3.12 -0.56 -21.69
C HIS A 453 -3.12 -1.90 -20.93
N ARG A 454 -4.27 -2.51 -20.73
CA ARG A 454 -4.43 -3.87 -20.18
C ARG A 454 -4.75 -4.90 -21.25
N ASN A 455 -4.77 -4.49 -22.54
CA ASN A 455 -5.10 -5.34 -23.69
C ASN A 455 -6.49 -5.99 -23.56
N THR A 456 -7.45 -5.23 -23.06
CA THR A 456 -8.85 -5.65 -22.91
C THR A 456 -9.75 -4.83 -23.83
N PRO A 457 -10.86 -5.41 -24.34
CA PRO A 457 -11.81 -4.68 -25.17
C PRO A 457 -12.38 -3.45 -24.44
N ASN A 458 -12.69 -2.41 -25.20
CA ASN A 458 -13.39 -1.25 -24.67
C ASN A 458 -14.78 -1.65 -24.16
N LEU A 459 -15.20 -0.94 -23.11
CA LEU A 459 -16.61 -0.92 -22.72
C LEU A 459 -17.36 0.05 -23.64
N GLU A 460 -18.57 -0.33 -24.00
CA GLU A 460 -19.47 0.52 -24.77
C GLU A 460 -20.74 0.76 -23.96
N LEU A 461 -21.18 2.02 -23.91
CA LEU A 461 -22.46 2.34 -23.29
C LEU A 461 -23.59 1.84 -24.17
N THR A 462 -24.53 1.16 -23.54
CA THR A 462 -25.80 0.72 -24.16
C THR A 462 -26.95 1.57 -23.66
N ALA A 463 -28.11 1.46 -24.29
CA ALA A 463 -29.30 2.16 -23.85
C ALA A 463 -29.86 1.66 -22.49
N GLU A 464 -29.38 0.52 -22.01
CA GLU A 464 -29.77 -0.09 -20.73
C GLU A 464 -28.84 0.37 -19.58
N ASP A 465 -27.67 0.94 -19.88
CA ASP A 465 -26.72 1.39 -18.88
C ASP A 465 -27.22 2.66 -18.20
N ASN A 466 -27.06 2.68 -16.89
CA ASN A 466 -27.37 3.80 -16.04
C ASN A 466 -26.18 4.10 -15.12
N GLN A 467 -26.32 5.09 -14.26
CA GLN A 467 -25.26 5.50 -13.33
C GLN A 467 -24.78 4.34 -12.44
N GLU A 468 -25.67 3.50 -11.95
CA GLU A 468 -25.31 2.38 -11.08
C GLU A 468 -24.54 1.30 -11.86
N THR A 469 -24.90 1.03 -13.11
CA THR A 469 -24.18 0.11 -13.99
C THR A 469 -22.76 0.61 -14.24
N VAL A 470 -22.59 1.89 -14.55
CA VAL A 470 -21.26 2.47 -14.80
C VAL A 470 -20.42 2.49 -13.52
N LYS A 471 -21.00 2.79 -12.35
CA LYS A 471 -20.31 2.66 -11.05
C LYS A 471 -19.86 1.22 -10.79
N ALA A 472 -20.65 0.22 -11.18
CA ALA A 472 -20.26 -1.18 -11.06
C ALA A 472 -19.06 -1.52 -11.98
N TYR A 473 -19.01 -0.94 -13.19
CA TYR A 473 -17.83 -1.07 -14.08
C TYR A 473 -16.58 -0.45 -13.46
N VAL A 474 -16.69 0.77 -12.89
CA VAL A 474 -15.58 1.43 -12.15
C VAL A 474 -15.10 0.55 -11.01
N THR A 475 -16.03 0.04 -10.19
CA THR A 475 -15.71 -0.83 -9.06
C THR A 475 -14.97 -2.09 -9.52
N LYS A 476 -15.47 -2.74 -10.57
CA LYS A 476 -14.85 -3.94 -11.13
C LYS A 476 -13.45 -3.67 -11.65
N GLU A 477 -13.23 -2.55 -12.33
CA GLU A 477 -11.93 -2.18 -12.85
C GLU A 477 -10.96 -1.80 -11.72
N PHE A 478 -11.43 -1.08 -10.69
CA PHE A 478 -10.65 -0.79 -9.48
C PHE A 478 -10.20 -2.08 -8.79
N MET A 479 -11.12 -3.03 -8.58
CA MET A 479 -10.80 -4.34 -7.98
C MET A 479 -9.69 -5.07 -8.74
N ARG A 480 -9.76 -5.08 -10.08
CA ARG A 480 -8.76 -5.75 -10.93
C ARG A 480 -7.38 -5.12 -10.83
N GLU A 481 -7.35 -3.81 -10.69
CA GLU A 481 -6.12 -3.03 -10.77
C GLU A 481 -5.30 -3.09 -9.48
N VAL A 482 -5.95 -3.06 -8.32
CA VAL A 482 -5.28 -2.86 -7.02
C VAL A 482 -5.03 -4.14 -6.22
N VAL A 483 -5.15 -5.32 -6.84
CA VAL A 483 -4.90 -6.60 -6.15
C VAL A 483 -3.49 -6.62 -5.56
N GLY A 484 -3.38 -6.94 -4.29
CA GLY A 484 -2.12 -7.01 -3.55
C GLY A 484 -1.57 -5.65 -3.09
N GLU A 485 -2.31 -4.55 -3.30
CA GLU A 485 -1.84 -3.20 -2.99
C GLU A 485 -2.54 -2.58 -1.75
N GLY A 486 -3.45 -3.32 -1.09
CA GLY A 486 -4.12 -2.89 0.13
C GLY A 486 -5.09 -1.73 -0.05
N GLN A 487 -5.64 -1.51 -1.26
CA GLN A 487 -6.50 -0.36 -1.52
C GLN A 487 -8.00 -0.71 -1.56
N LEU A 488 -8.36 -1.96 -1.89
CA LEU A 488 -9.75 -2.33 -2.11
C LEU A 488 -10.62 -2.25 -0.85
N PHE A 489 -10.09 -2.66 0.31
CA PHE A 489 -10.82 -2.54 1.57
C PHE A 489 -11.19 -1.09 1.90
N PHE A 490 -10.28 -0.16 1.64
CA PHE A 490 -10.52 1.26 1.85
C PHE A 490 -11.46 1.86 0.80
N TYR A 491 -11.43 1.35 -0.43
CA TYR A 491 -12.42 1.70 -1.45
C TYR A 491 -13.83 1.29 -1.00
N TYR A 492 -13.99 0.07 -0.50
CA TYR A 492 -15.26 -0.40 0.03
C TYR A 492 -15.73 0.44 1.23
N LYS A 493 -14.82 0.74 2.17
CA LYS A 493 -15.12 1.59 3.32
C LYS A 493 -15.57 2.98 2.90
N ARG A 494 -14.85 3.63 2.02
CA ARG A 494 -15.15 4.99 1.55
C ARG A 494 -16.53 5.05 0.86
N ASN A 495 -16.87 4.04 0.09
CA ASN A 495 -18.14 3.92 -0.62
C ASN A 495 -19.25 3.28 0.25
N ALA A 496 -19.00 3.03 1.53
CA ALA A 496 -19.95 2.40 2.46
C ALA A 496 -20.60 1.12 1.91
N MET A 497 -19.83 0.31 1.18
CA MET A 497 -20.37 -0.87 0.49
C MET A 497 -20.84 -1.91 1.48
N THR A 498 -22.10 -2.35 1.34
CA THR A 498 -22.69 -3.39 2.19
C THR A 498 -22.64 -4.78 1.56
N LYS A 499 -22.25 -4.87 0.29
CA LYS A 499 -22.06 -6.12 -0.44
C LYS A 499 -20.77 -6.08 -1.22
N VAL A 500 -19.99 -7.14 -1.14
CA VAL A 500 -18.69 -7.26 -1.83
C VAL A 500 -18.54 -8.65 -2.42
N LEU A 501 -17.81 -8.75 -3.53
CA LEU A 501 -17.47 -10.04 -4.13
C LEU A 501 -16.60 -10.85 -3.15
N SER A 502 -17.07 -12.03 -2.80
CA SER A 502 -16.35 -12.93 -1.88
C SER A 502 -15.97 -14.23 -2.60
N ASP A 503 -14.92 -14.87 -2.11
CA ASP A 503 -14.51 -16.21 -2.51
C ASP A 503 -15.07 -17.31 -1.58
N ALA A 504 -16.08 -16.99 -0.78
CA ALA A 504 -16.76 -17.99 0.01
C ALA A 504 -17.52 -18.97 -0.92
N PRO A 505 -17.41 -20.27 -0.68
CA PRO A 505 -18.18 -21.25 -1.46
C PRO A 505 -19.67 -21.01 -1.30
N CYS A 506 -20.42 -21.11 -2.41
CA CYS A 506 -21.87 -21.05 -2.36
C CYS A 506 -22.43 -22.28 -1.65
N THR A 507 -23.10 -22.09 -0.53
CA THR A 507 -23.78 -23.18 0.21
C THR A 507 -25.19 -23.43 -0.28
N THR A 508 -25.69 -22.66 -1.25
CA THR A 508 -27.04 -22.78 -1.80
C THR A 508 -27.00 -22.77 -3.34
N ILE A 509 -26.70 -23.92 -3.91
CA ILE A 509 -27.02 -24.20 -5.31
C ILE A 509 -28.46 -24.76 -5.30
N GLY A 510 -29.41 -23.87 -5.36
CA GLY A 510 -30.81 -24.19 -5.46
C GLY A 510 -31.51 -23.30 -6.44
N SER A 511 -31.50 -23.69 -7.70
CA SER A 511 -32.27 -23.26 -8.87
C SER A 511 -31.48 -22.58 -9.99
N TRP A 512 -31.25 -23.31 -11.06
CA TRP A 512 -31.21 -22.96 -12.52
C TRP A 512 -30.60 -21.59 -12.96
N SER A 513 -29.76 -20.89 -12.16
CA SER A 513 -29.07 -19.68 -12.59
C SER A 513 -27.56 -19.86 -12.46
N THR A 514 -26.89 -20.03 -13.58
CA THR A 514 -25.44 -20.18 -13.75
C THR A 514 -24.64 -18.88 -13.53
N THR A 515 -25.26 -17.82 -13.00
CA THR A 515 -24.69 -16.47 -12.92
C THR A 515 -24.72 -15.84 -11.53
N THR A 516 -24.96 -16.60 -10.48
CA THR A 516 -25.00 -16.01 -9.14
C THR A 516 -23.60 -15.71 -8.65
N VAL A 517 -23.14 -14.48 -8.86
CA VAL A 517 -22.02 -13.91 -8.12
C VAL A 517 -22.42 -13.88 -6.66
N ILE A 518 -21.61 -14.49 -5.79
CA ILE A 518 -21.92 -14.50 -4.37
C ILE A 518 -21.39 -13.23 -3.76
N ASP A 519 -22.28 -12.32 -3.47
CA ASP A 519 -22.00 -11.14 -2.70
C ASP A 519 -21.98 -11.51 -1.21
N LYS A 520 -20.87 -11.18 -0.54
CA LYS A 520 -20.80 -11.24 0.90
C LYS A 520 -21.37 -9.96 1.50
N GLU A 521 -22.27 -10.11 2.44
CA GLU A 521 -22.77 -8.98 3.25
C GLU A 521 -21.62 -8.43 4.12
N MET A 522 -21.41 -7.11 4.06
CA MET A 522 -20.43 -6.39 4.86
C MET A 522 -21.15 -5.56 5.92
N ASN A 523 -20.88 -5.87 7.18
CA ASN A 523 -21.34 -5.01 8.26
C ASN A 523 -20.51 -3.70 8.26
N PRO A 524 -21.12 -2.50 8.26
CA PRO A 524 -20.37 -1.24 8.36
C PRO A 524 -19.38 -1.16 9.52
N GLY A 525 -19.67 -1.82 10.64
CA GLY A 525 -18.77 -1.93 11.79
C GLY A 525 -17.46 -2.65 11.46
N ASN A 526 -17.43 -3.51 10.45
CA ASN A 526 -16.22 -4.23 10.02
C ASN A 526 -15.19 -3.32 9.35
N TYR A 527 -15.58 -2.13 8.94
CA TYR A 527 -14.66 -1.18 8.29
C TYR A 527 -13.79 -0.38 9.25
N THR A 528 -14.04 -0.44 10.55
CA THR A 528 -13.30 0.36 11.54
C THR A 528 -12.65 -0.55 12.57
N TRP A 529 -11.33 -0.50 12.66
CA TRP A 529 -10.60 -1.22 13.70
C TRP A 529 -10.84 -0.56 15.06
N PRO A 530 -10.89 -1.34 16.14
CA PRO A 530 -10.97 -0.77 17.48
C PRO A 530 -9.67 0.00 17.80
N MET A 531 -9.79 1.04 18.63
CA MET A 531 -8.62 1.76 19.12
C MET A 531 -7.67 0.78 19.82
N PRO A 532 -6.35 0.85 19.53
CA PRO A 532 -5.39 -0.09 20.11
C PRO A 532 -5.35 -0.02 21.64
N LYS A 533 -5.15 -1.16 22.27
CA LYS A 533 -5.09 -1.26 23.73
C LYS A 533 -3.92 -0.46 24.30
N CYS A 534 -2.75 -0.52 23.65
CA CYS A 534 -1.58 0.25 24.06
C CYS A 534 -1.82 1.76 24.12
N GLU A 535 -2.75 2.30 23.33
CA GLU A 535 -3.15 3.70 23.36
C GLU A 535 -4.20 3.96 24.45
N MET A 536 -5.21 3.09 24.56
CA MET A 536 -6.26 3.23 25.57
C MET A 536 -5.72 3.17 26.99
N ASP A 537 -4.81 2.23 27.29
CA ASP A 537 -4.20 2.07 28.60
C ASP A 537 -3.42 3.33 29.03
N LYS A 538 -2.73 3.98 28.10
CA LYS A 538 -2.02 5.25 28.37
C LYS A 538 -2.97 6.40 28.68
N ARG A 539 -4.15 6.44 28.04
CA ARG A 539 -5.15 7.49 28.28
C ARG A 539 -5.84 7.36 29.61
N VAL A 540 -6.15 6.12 30.03
CA VAL A 540 -6.77 5.84 31.33
C VAL A 540 -5.83 6.19 32.52
N THR A 541 -4.52 5.96 32.37
CA THR A 541 -3.54 6.25 33.42
C THR A 541 -3.30 7.75 33.66
N LYS A 542 -3.77 8.63 32.75
CA LYS A 542 -3.65 10.11 32.89
C LYS A 542 -4.92 10.79 33.44
N GLN A 543 -6.05 10.07 33.60
CA GLN A 543 -7.27 10.55 34.29
C GLN A 543 -7.18 10.25 35.78
#